data_fcf0cc579f1b9c9f3849634127d5e480
#
_entry.id   fcf0cc579f1b9c9f3849634127d5e480
#
_cell.length_a   1.000
_cell.length_b   1.000
_cell.length_c   1.000
_cell.angle_alpha   90.00
_cell.angle_beta   90.00
_cell.angle_gamma   90.00
#
_symmetry.space_group_name_H-M   'P 1'
#
loop_
_entity.id
_entity.type
_entity.pdbx_description
1 polymer ?
#
loop_
_entity_poly.entity_id
_entity_poly.type
_entity_poly.pdbx_seq_one_letter_code
_entity_poly.pdbx_strand_id
1 'polypeptide(L)'
;MDFDFPAIPELIDRKIRKGTRNFLYEAAMTQDEMELAIQYGADIVTDCYDKGSNVISFGEMGIGNTAASSMWMTCLTGIPLIDCVGAGSGLDNEGVKHKY
;
A
#
# COMPACT_ATOMS: atom_id res chain seq x y z
N MET A 1 -2.16 3.47 -9.69
CA MET A 1 -1.79 3.42 -11.12
C MET A 1 -2.96 3.94 -11.94
N ASP A 2 -2.67 4.82 -12.91
CA ASP A 2 -3.70 5.55 -13.66
C ASP A 2 -4.19 4.81 -14.92
N PHE A 3 -3.63 3.65 -15.21
CA PHE A 3 -3.99 2.84 -16.36
C PHE A 3 -4.51 1.46 -15.94
N ASP A 4 -5.26 0.84 -16.83
CA ASP A 4 -5.78 -0.50 -16.68
C ASP A 4 -4.84 -1.49 -17.35
N PHE A 5 -4.54 -2.60 -16.68
CA PHE A 5 -3.70 -3.65 -17.23
C PHE A 5 -4.50 -4.50 -18.22
N PRO A 6 -3.87 -4.99 -19.29
CA PRO A 6 -4.48 -6.05 -20.09
C PRO A 6 -4.71 -7.29 -19.21
N ALA A 7 -5.71 -8.08 -19.54
CA ALA A 7 -5.96 -9.33 -18.84
C ALA A 7 -4.75 -10.28 -19.00
N ILE A 8 -4.04 -10.51 -17.89
CA ILE A 8 -2.91 -11.44 -17.81
C ILE A 8 -3.34 -12.53 -16.83
N PRO A 9 -3.32 -13.80 -17.23
CA PRO A 9 -3.84 -14.91 -16.40
C PRO A 9 -3.23 -14.99 -14.99
N GLU A 10 -1.97 -14.58 -14.85
CA GLU A 10 -1.21 -14.61 -13.60
C GLU A 10 -1.37 -13.34 -12.75
N LEU A 11 -2.06 -12.32 -13.28
CA LEU A 11 -2.30 -11.06 -12.57
C LEU A 11 -3.73 -11.00 -12.08
N ILE A 12 -3.90 -11.01 -10.76
CA ILE A 12 -5.19 -10.79 -10.12
C ILE A 12 -5.39 -9.28 -9.97
N ASP A 13 -6.16 -8.66 -10.87
CA ASP A 13 -6.49 -7.24 -10.74
C ASP A 13 -7.64 -7.07 -9.74
N ARG A 14 -7.34 -6.42 -8.61
CA ARG A 14 -8.27 -6.00 -7.56
C ARG A 14 -8.19 -4.49 -7.32
N LYS A 15 -7.95 -3.74 -8.37
CA LYS A 15 -7.88 -2.29 -8.32
C LYS A 15 -9.22 -1.70 -7.88
N ILE A 16 -9.21 -0.95 -6.79
CA ILE A 16 -10.39 -0.25 -6.26
C ILE A 16 -10.57 1.09 -6.98
N ARG A 17 -9.46 1.79 -7.19
CA ARG A 17 -9.44 3.09 -7.87
C ARG A 17 -8.04 3.41 -8.43
N LYS A 18 -7.97 4.45 -9.24
CA LYS A 18 -6.71 4.92 -9.86
C LYS A 18 -5.97 5.90 -8.94
N GLY A 19 -5.43 5.38 -7.85
CA GLY A 19 -4.73 6.15 -6.83
C GLY A 19 -5.63 6.54 -5.65
N THR A 20 -5.02 6.93 -4.54
CA THR A 20 -5.70 7.43 -3.35
C THR A 20 -5.87 8.95 -3.42
N ARG A 21 -6.72 9.50 -2.54
CA ARG A 21 -6.80 10.95 -2.32
C ARG A 21 -5.55 11.43 -1.59
N ASN A 22 -5.29 12.73 -1.64
CA ASN A 22 -4.18 13.31 -0.89
C ASN A 22 -4.57 13.42 0.59
N PHE A 23 -3.95 12.57 1.42
CA PHE A 23 -4.24 12.50 2.87
C PHE A 23 -3.87 13.79 3.64
N LEU A 24 -3.18 14.74 3.02
CA LEU A 24 -2.93 16.05 3.60
C LEU A 24 -4.22 16.89 3.71
N TYR A 25 -5.16 16.67 2.82
CA TYR A 25 -6.39 17.48 2.70
C TYR A 25 -7.66 16.71 3.06
N GLU A 26 -7.65 15.40 2.85
CA GLU A 26 -8.82 14.56 3.09
C GLU A 26 -8.39 13.10 3.35
N ALA A 27 -9.33 12.25 3.77
CA ALA A 27 -9.06 10.83 3.91
C ALA A 27 -8.61 10.20 2.58
N ALA A 28 -7.49 9.47 2.60
CA ALA A 28 -6.90 8.85 1.42
C ALA A 28 -7.86 7.91 0.68
N MET A 29 -8.75 7.25 1.42
CA MET A 29 -9.84 6.41 0.92
C MET A 29 -11.06 6.50 1.83
N THR A 30 -12.23 6.11 1.33
CA THR A 30 -13.42 5.97 2.16
C THR A 30 -13.35 4.71 3.00
N GLN A 31 -14.24 4.60 3.99
CA GLN A 31 -14.35 3.38 4.78
C GLN A 31 -14.70 2.17 3.89
N ASP A 32 -15.64 2.34 2.96
CA ASP A 32 -16.05 1.27 2.03
C ASP A 32 -14.88 0.83 1.13
N GLU A 33 -14.07 1.78 0.63
CA GLU A 33 -12.87 1.49 -0.16
C GLU A 33 -11.84 0.70 0.66
N MET A 34 -11.67 1.05 1.94
CA MET A 34 -10.77 0.33 2.87
C MET A 34 -11.28 -1.08 3.16
N GLU A 35 -12.56 -1.22 3.49
CA GLU A 35 -13.18 -2.52 3.79
C GLU A 35 -13.12 -3.44 2.56
N LEU A 36 -13.37 -2.90 1.36
CA LEU A 36 -13.26 -3.64 0.12
C LEU A 36 -11.81 -4.09 -0.15
N ALA A 37 -10.81 -3.26 0.16
CA ALA A 37 -9.40 -3.62 0.02
C ALA A 37 -9.03 -4.80 0.92
N ILE A 38 -9.49 -4.77 2.17
CA ILE A 38 -9.27 -5.86 3.14
C ILE A 38 -9.98 -7.14 2.67
N GLN A 39 -11.22 -7.03 2.18
CA GLN A 39 -11.97 -8.17 1.68
C GLN A 39 -11.29 -8.82 0.48
N TYR A 40 -10.80 -8.03 -0.47
CA TYR A 40 -10.05 -8.56 -1.62
C TYR A 40 -8.80 -9.34 -1.21
N GLY A 41 -8.09 -8.85 -0.18
CA GLY A 41 -6.94 -9.58 0.37
C GLY A 41 -7.35 -10.92 0.99
N ALA A 42 -8.42 -10.93 1.78
CA ALA A 42 -8.96 -12.13 2.40
C ALA A 42 -9.43 -13.17 1.36
N ASP A 43 -10.12 -12.72 0.32
CA ASP A 43 -10.60 -13.57 -0.77
C ASP A 43 -9.43 -14.24 -1.51
N ILE A 44 -8.35 -13.50 -1.80
CA ILE A 44 -7.16 -14.05 -2.45
C ILE A 44 -6.49 -15.11 -1.59
N VAL A 45 -6.37 -14.88 -0.28
CA VAL A 45 -5.81 -15.87 0.66
C VAL A 45 -6.67 -17.13 0.69
N THR A 46 -7.99 -16.98 0.74
CA THR A 46 -8.94 -18.10 0.72
C THR A 46 -8.81 -18.91 -0.57
N ASP A 47 -8.79 -18.23 -1.72
CA ASP A 47 -8.61 -18.86 -3.02
C ASP A 47 -7.29 -19.64 -3.11
N CYS A 48 -6.21 -19.10 -2.56
CA CYS A 48 -4.92 -19.79 -2.51
C CYS A 48 -4.97 -21.04 -1.63
N TYR A 49 -5.60 -20.94 -0.46
CA TYR A 49 -5.80 -22.06 0.44
C TYR A 49 -6.62 -23.19 -0.21
N ASP A 50 -7.74 -22.85 -0.84
CA ASP A 50 -8.62 -23.80 -1.52
C ASP A 50 -7.92 -24.51 -2.70
N LYS A 51 -6.94 -23.84 -3.32
CA LYS A 51 -6.06 -24.42 -4.35
C LYS A 51 -4.91 -25.26 -3.79
N GLY A 52 -4.84 -25.42 -2.46
CA GLY A 52 -3.86 -26.28 -1.79
C GLY A 52 -2.60 -25.59 -1.31
N SER A 53 -2.55 -24.26 -1.34
CA SER A 53 -1.42 -23.53 -0.75
C SER A 53 -1.49 -23.60 0.76
N ASN A 54 -0.42 -24.04 1.41
CA ASN A 54 -0.30 -24.13 2.87
C ASN A 54 0.70 -23.12 3.46
N VAL A 55 1.36 -22.34 2.61
CA VAL A 55 2.25 -21.25 2.98
C VAL A 55 1.96 -20.05 2.08
N ILE A 56 1.78 -18.89 2.68
CA ILE A 56 1.57 -17.62 1.98
C ILE A 56 2.58 -16.61 2.53
N SER A 57 3.29 -15.93 1.64
CA SER A 57 4.15 -14.80 1.99
C SER A 57 3.54 -13.51 1.44
N PHE A 58 3.75 -12.42 2.14
CA PHE A 58 3.28 -11.10 1.74
C PHE A 58 4.46 -10.24 1.33
N GLY A 59 4.28 -9.51 0.26
CA GLY A 59 5.21 -8.51 -0.20
C GLY A 59 4.45 -7.30 -0.71
N GLU A 60 5.09 -6.15 -0.68
CA GLU A 60 4.48 -4.93 -1.16
C GLU A 60 5.47 -4.21 -2.08
N MET A 61 4.97 -3.72 -3.22
CA MET A 61 5.75 -2.90 -4.12
C MET A 61 4.87 -1.77 -4.67
N GLY A 62 5.24 -0.53 -4.34
CA GLY A 62 4.51 0.63 -4.81
C GLY A 62 5.29 1.92 -4.63
N ILE A 63 5.15 2.84 -5.58
CA ILE A 63 5.74 4.17 -5.47
C ILE A 63 4.97 4.95 -4.41
N GLY A 64 5.69 5.47 -3.39
CA GLY A 64 5.10 6.25 -2.30
C GLY A 64 4.60 5.43 -1.11
N ASN A 65 4.64 4.09 -1.15
CA ASN A 65 4.19 3.24 -0.05
C ASN A 65 4.99 3.46 1.25
N THR A 66 6.30 3.73 1.14
CA THR A 66 7.13 4.02 2.32
C THR A 66 6.74 5.32 3.03
N ALA A 67 6.15 6.29 2.32
CA ALA A 67 5.61 7.49 2.94
C ALA A 67 4.39 7.15 3.81
N ALA A 68 3.45 6.36 3.30
CA ALA A 68 2.31 5.87 4.07
C ALA A 68 2.75 5.03 5.28
N SER A 69 3.75 4.15 5.12
CA SER A 69 4.32 3.35 6.21
C SER A 69 4.94 4.22 7.30
N SER A 70 5.65 5.29 6.95
CA SER A 70 6.22 6.25 7.90
C SER A 70 5.14 6.97 8.70
N MET A 71 4.03 7.37 8.05
CA MET A 71 2.87 7.96 8.73
C MET A 71 2.22 6.98 9.72
N TRP A 72 2.05 5.71 9.31
CA TRP A 72 1.54 4.66 10.20
C TRP A 72 2.46 4.46 11.42
N MET A 73 3.77 4.39 11.19
CA MET A 73 4.75 4.25 12.27
C MET A 73 4.62 5.40 13.28
N THR A 74 4.60 6.65 12.82
CA THR A 74 4.38 7.82 13.70
C THR A 74 3.06 7.72 14.48
N CYS A 75 1.96 7.42 13.81
CA CYS A 75 0.63 7.36 14.44
C CYS A 75 0.52 6.26 15.49
N LEU A 76 1.14 5.10 15.27
CA LEU A 76 1.02 3.95 16.16
C LEU A 76 2.05 3.97 17.30
N THR A 77 3.22 4.57 17.10
CA THR A 77 4.33 4.50 18.07
C THR A 77 4.61 5.81 18.79
N GLY A 78 4.14 6.94 18.26
CA GLY A 78 4.47 8.27 18.73
C GLY A 78 5.90 8.72 18.39
N ILE A 79 6.67 7.95 17.61
CA ILE A 79 7.98 8.37 17.12
C ILE A 79 7.81 9.57 16.18
N PRO A 80 8.62 10.63 16.29
CA PRO A 80 8.52 11.78 15.40
C PRO A 80 8.63 11.37 13.94
N LEU A 81 7.82 11.97 13.07
CA LEU A 81 7.76 11.60 11.64
C LEU A 81 9.14 11.69 10.96
N ILE A 82 9.95 12.67 11.33
CA ILE A 82 11.31 12.84 10.79
C ILE A 82 12.18 11.61 11.02
N ASP A 83 11.99 10.91 12.13
CA ASP A 83 12.74 9.69 12.48
C ASP A 83 12.15 8.44 11.81
N CYS A 84 10.91 8.54 11.30
CA CYS A 84 10.23 7.46 10.60
C CYS A 84 10.45 7.48 9.07
N VAL A 85 10.79 8.65 8.51
CA VAL A 85 10.96 8.81 7.06
C VAL A 85 12.29 8.24 6.60
N GLY A 86 12.24 7.29 5.67
CA GLY A 86 13.43 6.67 5.07
C GLY A 86 13.57 6.98 3.57
N ALA A 87 14.71 6.57 3.02
CA ALA A 87 15.06 6.77 1.61
C ALA A 87 14.08 6.07 0.62
N GLY A 88 13.37 5.04 1.07
CA GLY A 88 12.54 4.25 0.18
C GLY A 88 13.38 3.56 -0.90
N SER A 89 12.88 3.57 -2.15
CA SER A 89 13.50 2.86 -3.28
C SER A 89 14.61 3.66 -3.98
N GLY A 90 15.28 4.60 -3.32
CA GLY A 90 16.46 5.23 -3.92
C GLY A 90 16.60 6.74 -3.77
N LEU A 91 15.98 7.35 -2.78
CA LEU A 91 16.25 8.74 -2.46
C LEU A 91 17.61 8.89 -1.78
N ASP A 92 18.35 9.92 -2.14
CA ASP A 92 19.51 10.39 -1.39
C ASP A 92 19.07 11.21 -0.14
N ASN A 93 20.04 11.69 0.63
CA ASN A 93 19.76 12.46 1.85
C ASN A 93 18.99 13.76 1.60
N GLU A 94 19.15 14.38 0.44
CA GLU A 94 18.40 15.58 0.05
C GLU A 94 16.96 15.23 -0.28
N GLY A 95 16.74 14.14 -1.04
CA GLY A 95 15.42 13.61 -1.35
C GLY A 95 14.64 13.18 -0.10
N VAL A 96 15.31 12.61 0.91
CA VAL A 96 14.67 12.27 2.20
C VAL A 96 14.17 13.52 2.91
N LYS A 97 14.95 14.61 2.93
CA LYS A 97 14.51 15.89 3.50
C LYS A 97 13.29 16.48 2.79
N HIS A 98 13.24 16.35 1.47
CA HIS A 98 12.09 16.79 0.67
C HIS A 98 10.84 15.94 0.89
N LYS A 99 11.00 14.70 1.31
CA LYS A 99 9.91 13.76 1.58
C LYS A 99 9.21 14.05 2.91
N TYR A 100 9.92 14.66 3.84
CA TYR A 100 9.40 15.12 5.13
C TYR A 100 8.60 16.42 4.98
#